data_505a4a0f8c9c67eec56947d1485519e1
#
_entry.id   505a4a0f8c9c67eec56947d1485519e1
#
_cell.length_a   1.000
_cell.length_b   1.000
_cell.length_c   1.000
_cell.angle_alpha   90.00
_cell.angle_beta   90.00
_cell.angle_gamma   90.00
#
_symmetry.space_group_name_H-M   'P 1'
#
loop_
_entity.id
_entity.type
_entity.pdbx_description
1 polymer ?
#
loop_
_entity_poly.entity_id
_entity_poly.type
_entity_poly.pdbx_seq_one_letter_code
_entity_poly.pdbx_strand_id
1 'polypeptide(L)'
;MLNYGLIDRRHALLGAGGALMLGLLSTRARAQTGGGNAKIGVIGSGKIGGTIGGLWIKAGHPVFFSSRHPEELKDMVAGLGSLAQAGSVDQAIGFGDVLFIAVPYRAVPQIGQQHAAAMKGKVMLDACNAVAGRDGQELADEVERDGIGVVSQKYLPGTRLVRAFNTMGVGVFAKEANRPDPKLAVPIAGDDPEAVQTAAGLVRDAGFDPVVVGKLADARRFQRGQAGYGQQVSAPELKQKLSLP
;
A
#
# COMPACT_ATOMS: atom_id res chain seq x y z
N MET A 1 82.47 50.86 3.96
CA MET A 1 83.03 49.54 4.16
C MET A 1 81.91 48.57 4.16
N LEU A 2 81.57 48.05 3.02
CA LEU A 2 81.83 46.65 2.57
C LEU A 2 81.51 45.62 3.65
N ASN A 3 80.46 44.85 3.52
CA ASN A 3 80.66 43.51 2.98
C ASN A 3 79.35 42.83 2.60
N TYR A 4 79.47 42.20 1.50
CA TYR A 4 78.52 41.27 0.85
C TYR A 4 78.51 39.91 1.55
N GLY A 5 77.41 39.24 1.52
CA GLY A 5 77.28 37.80 1.82
C GLY A 5 75.94 37.31 1.34
N LEU A 6 75.88 36.98 0.15
CA LEU A 6 75.74 35.69 -0.60
C LEU A 6 74.53 34.91 -0.29
N ILE A 7 73.74 34.80 -1.33
CA ILE A 7 72.66 33.94 -1.68
C ILE A 7 73.06 32.48 -1.48
N ASP A 8 72.21 31.70 -0.88
CA ASP A 8 72.17 30.27 -1.22
C ASP A 8 70.76 29.81 -1.50
N ARG A 9 70.62 29.40 -2.77
CA ARG A 9 69.43 28.72 -3.29
C ARG A 9 69.64 27.22 -3.09
N ARG A 10 68.81 26.58 -2.27
CA ARG A 10 68.60 25.14 -2.42
C ARG A 10 67.22 24.72 -1.90
N HIS A 11 66.38 24.41 -2.86
CA HIS A 11 65.47 23.25 -2.89
C HIS A 11 64.71 22.86 -1.63
N ALA A 12 63.41 23.06 -1.66
CA ALA A 12 62.49 22.06 -1.15
C ALA A 12 61.23 22.05 -1.98
N LEU A 13 61.21 21.18 -2.96
CA LEU A 13 60.01 20.60 -3.51
C LEU A 13 59.39 19.72 -2.41
N LEU A 14 58.24 20.09 -1.92
CA LEU A 14 57.40 19.15 -1.17
C LEU A 14 56.01 19.19 -1.76
N GLY A 15 55.64 18.01 -2.29
CA GLY A 15 54.46 17.73 -3.03
C GLY A 15 53.19 17.99 -2.26
N ALA A 16 52.28 18.67 -2.90
CA ALA A 16 50.87 18.70 -2.53
C ALA A 16 50.23 17.38 -2.84
N GLY A 17 50.17 16.51 -1.84
CA GLY A 17 49.32 15.31 -1.85
C GLY A 17 47.87 15.71 -1.68
N GLY A 18 47.18 15.94 -2.79
CA GLY A 18 45.74 16.10 -2.80
C GLY A 18 45.05 14.79 -2.50
N ALA A 19 44.58 14.61 -1.29
CA ALA A 19 43.65 13.54 -0.97
C ALA A 19 42.29 13.88 -1.57
N LEU A 20 41.99 13.29 -2.75
CA LEU A 20 40.62 13.23 -3.27
C LEU A 20 39.82 12.28 -2.34
N MET A 21 39.11 12.88 -1.41
CA MET A 21 37.98 12.22 -0.75
C MET A 21 36.87 12.10 -1.79
N LEU A 22 36.78 10.94 -2.46
CA LEU A 22 35.56 10.51 -3.13
C LEU A 22 34.51 10.29 -2.06
N GLY A 23 33.73 11.32 -1.77
CA GLY A 23 32.49 11.20 -1.07
C GLY A 23 31.54 10.34 -1.90
N LEU A 24 31.42 9.06 -1.56
CA LEU A 24 30.30 8.23 -1.98
C LEU A 24 29.02 8.88 -1.47
N LEU A 25 28.47 9.78 -2.25
CA LEU A 25 27.09 10.21 -2.15
C LEU A 25 26.25 8.98 -2.44
N SER A 26 25.97 8.21 -1.37
CA SER A 26 24.88 7.26 -1.36
C SER A 26 23.62 8.06 -1.66
N THR A 27 23.24 8.14 -2.91
CA THR A 27 21.89 8.57 -3.29
C THR A 27 20.94 7.50 -2.73
N ARG A 28 20.61 7.65 -1.44
CA ARG A 28 19.39 7.03 -0.93
C ARG A 28 18.28 7.54 -1.83
N ALA A 29 17.83 6.69 -2.73
CA ALA A 29 16.58 6.91 -3.43
C ALA A 29 15.55 7.18 -2.34
N ARG A 30 15.22 8.45 -2.18
CA ARG A 30 14.16 8.89 -1.30
C ARG A 30 12.91 8.28 -1.90
N ALA A 31 12.42 7.19 -1.29
CA ALA A 31 11.12 6.64 -1.63
C ALA A 31 10.15 7.81 -1.55
N GLN A 32 9.60 8.17 -2.71
CA GLN A 32 8.72 9.31 -2.87
C GLN A 32 7.48 9.01 -2.05
N THR A 33 7.41 9.62 -0.87
CA THR A 33 6.24 9.55 0.00
C THR A 33 5.07 10.14 -0.74
N GLY A 34 4.08 9.32 -1.06
CA GLY A 34 2.70 9.62 -1.39
C GLY A 34 2.43 10.99 -2.02
N GLY A 35 2.69 11.13 -3.30
CA GLY A 35 2.26 12.25 -4.11
C GLY A 35 2.00 11.73 -5.52
N GLY A 36 0.75 11.47 -5.83
CA GLY A 36 0.11 11.19 -7.08
C GLY A 36 0.99 10.74 -8.25
N ASN A 37 1.10 9.46 -8.49
CA ASN A 37 1.36 8.81 -9.77
C ASN A 37 1.75 7.33 -9.62
N ALA A 38 1.64 6.74 -8.42
CA ALA A 38 1.83 5.30 -8.28
C ALA A 38 0.81 4.57 -9.16
N LYS A 39 1.27 3.64 -9.99
CA LYS A 39 0.40 2.77 -10.77
C LYS A 39 -0.19 1.72 -9.84
N ILE A 40 -1.51 1.55 -9.87
CA ILE A 40 -2.21 0.64 -8.98
C ILE A 40 -2.84 -0.50 -9.79
N GLY A 41 -2.45 -1.73 -9.47
CA GLY A 41 -3.09 -2.94 -10.00
C GLY A 41 -4.19 -3.42 -9.06
N VAL A 42 -5.44 -3.41 -9.51
CA VAL A 42 -6.61 -3.86 -8.73
C VAL A 42 -6.96 -5.30 -9.09
N ILE A 43 -6.79 -6.19 -8.14
CA ILE A 43 -7.17 -7.61 -8.24
C ILE A 43 -8.57 -7.76 -7.68
N GLY A 44 -9.56 -7.86 -8.59
CA GLY A 44 -10.97 -7.92 -8.24
C GLY A 44 -11.66 -6.57 -8.29
N SER A 45 -12.26 -6.26 -9.44
CA SER A 45 -12.95 -4.99 -9.73
C SER A 45 -14.45 -5.03 -9.43
N GLY A 46 -14.83 -5.75 -8.36
CA GLY A 46 -16.18 -5.72 -7.83
C GLY A 46 -16.49 -4.39 -7.12
N LYS A 47 -17.55 -4.40 -6.28
CA LYS A 47 -18.02 -3.18 -5.61
C LYS A 47 -16.91 -2.44 -4.84
N ILE A 48 -16.10 -3.12 -4.03
CA ILE A 48 -15.01 -2.48 -3.27
C ILE A 48 -13.86 -2.07 -4.19
N GLY A 49 -13.36 -2.99 -5.02
CA GLY A 49 -12.24 -2.70 -5.92
C GLY A 49 -12.52 -1.58 -6.91
N GLY A 50 -13.71 -1.59 -7.51
CA GLY A 50 -14.14 -0.54 -8.42
C GLY A 50 -14.30 0.82 -7.74
N THR A 51 -14.89 0.86 -6.54
CA THR A 51 -15.09 2.12 -5.80
C THR A 51 -13.76 2.72 -5.34
N ILE A 52 -12.92 1.95 -4.67
CA ILE A 52 -11.63 2.47 -4.16
C ILE A 52 -10.70 2.81 -5.32
N GLY A 53 -10.62 1.96 -6.35
CA GLY A 53 -9.85 2.26 -7.57
C GLY A 53 -10.34 3.53 -8.28
N GLY A 54 -11.66 3.75 -8.33
CA GLY A 54 -12.24 4.98 -8.87
C GLY A 54 -11.88 6.23 -8.06
N LEU A 55 -11.76 6.13 -6.73
CA LEU A 55 -11.28 7.22 -5.88
C LEU A 55 -9.82 7.55 -6.17
N TRP A 56 -8.96 6.55 -6.36
CA TRP A 56 -7.57 6.76 -6.74
C TRP A 56 -7.42 7.38 -8.14
N ILE A 57 -8.26 7.03 -9.11
CA ILE A 57 -8.30 7.71 -10.40
C ILE A 57 -8.61 9.19 -10.23
N LYS A 58 -9.61 9.53 -9.41
CA LYS A 58 -9.95 10.93 -9.10
C LYS A 58 -8.81 11.67 -8.42
N ALA A 59 -7.96 10.97 -7.67
CA ALA A 59 -6.75 11.50 -7.06
C ALA A 59 -5.55 11.56 -8.03
N GLY A 60 -5.70 11.10 -9.28
CA GLY A 60 -4.68 11.17 -10.33
C GLY A 60 -3.82 9.92 -10.49
N HIS A 61 -4.13 8.81 -9.81
CA HIS A 61 -3.41 7.54 -9.99
C HIS A 61 -3.86 6.80 -11.24
N PRO A 62 -2.94 6.28 -12.08
CA PRO A 62 -3.27 5.29 -13.10
C PRO A 62 -3.68 3.97 -12.42
N VAL A 63 -4.85 3.44 -12.79
CA VAL A 63 -5.38 2.19 -12.20
C VAL A 63 -5.70 1.18 -13.27
N PHE A 64 -5.23 -0.04 -13.08
CA PHE A 64 -5.55 -1.19 -13.91
C PHE A 64 -6.48 -2.14 -13.16
N PHE A 65 -7.71 -2.24 -13.62
CA PHE A 65 -8.73 -3.09 -13.03
C PHE A 65 -8.69 -4.50 -13.61
N SER A 66 -8.75 -5.54 -12.78
CA SER A 66 -8.82 -6.90 -13.27
C SER A 66 -10.07 -7.64 -12.82
N SER A 67 -10.56 -8.49 -13.70
CA SER A 67 -11.71 -9.38 -13.48
C SER A 67 -11.46 -10.72 -14.16
N ARG A 68 -12.22 -11.73 -13.77
CA ARG A 68 -12.34 -12.99 -14.53
C ARG A 68 -13.05 -12.78 -15.88
N HIS A 69 -13.82 -11.70 -15.97
CA HIS A 69 -14.58 -11.25 -17.15
C HIS A 69 -14.20 -9.79 -17.44
N PRO A 70 -13.00 -9.52 -18.01
CA PRO A 70 -12.53 -8.15 -18.24
C PRO A 70 -13.42 -7.37 -19.21
N GLU A 71 -14.10 -8.06 -20.10
CA GLU A 71 -15.06 -7.50 -21.07
C GLU A 71 -16.23 -6.76 -20.40
N GLU A 72 -16.62 -7.18 -19.19
CA GLU A 72 -17.67 -6.53 -18.40
C GLU A 72 -17.23 -5.20 -17.76
N LEU A 73 -15.92 -4.90 -17.76
CA LEU A 73 -15.38 -3.69 -17.16
C LEU A 73 -15.32 -2.49 -18.14
N LYS A 74 -15.67 -2.67 -19.40
CA LYS A 74 -15.55 -1.64 -20.45
C LYS A 74 -16.24 -0.34 -20.09
N ASP A 75 -17.50 -0.41 -19.68
CA ASP A 75 -18.30 0.77 -19.36
C ASP A 75 -17.77 1.48 -18.09
N MET A 76 -17.34 0.70 -17.10
CA MET A 76 -16.72 1.25 -15.89
C MET A 76 -15.44 2.03 -16.22
N VAL A 77 -14.55 1.43 -17.02
CA VAL A 77 -13.28 2.06 -17.43
C VAL A 77 -13.54 3.31 -18.29
N ALA A 78 -14.46 3.24 -19.24
CA ALA A 78 -14.84 4.38 -20.08
C ALA A 78 -15.37 5.55 -19.22
N GLY A 79 -16.18 5.26 -18.21
CA GLY A 79 -16.71 6.27 -17.28
C GLY A 79 -15.66 6.88 -16.34
N LEU A 80 -14.54 6.18 -16.09
CA LEU A 80 -13.46 6.64 -15.22
C LEU A 80 -12.39 7.46 -15.94
N GLY A 81 -12.33 7.40 -17.28
CA GLY A 81 -11.44 8.21 -18.11
C GLY A 81 -10.08 7.56 -18.40
N SER A 82 -9.13 8.33 -18.93
CA SER A 82 -7.87 7.85 -19.52
C SER A 82 -6.88 7.19 -18.54
N LEU A 83 -7.03 7.42 -17.25
CA LEU A 83 -6.19 6.78 -16.22
C LEU A 83 -6.65 5.36 -15.86
N ALA A 84 -7.85 4.95 -16.33
CA ALA A 84 -8.41 3.64 -16.09
C ALA A 84 -8.11 2.67 -17.22
N GLN A 85 -7.70 1.47 -16.89
CA GLN A 85 -7.50 0.34 -17.81
C GLN A 85 -8.13 -0.92 -17.21
N ALA A 86 -8.45 -1.90 -18.06
CA ALA A 86 -8.97 -3.19 -17.59
C ALA A 86 -8.35 -4.36 -18.35
N GLY A 87 -8.28 -5.52 -17.70
CA GLY A 87 -7.78 -6.75 -18.30
C GLY A 87 -7.69 -7.90 -17.31
N SER A 88 -6.74 -8.80 -17.54
CA SER A 88 -6.50 -9.96 -16.70
C SER A 88 -5.79 -9.61 -15.39
N VAL A 89 -5.78 -10.58 -14.45
CA VAL A 89 -5.04 -10.46 -13.19
C VAL A 89 -3.53 -10.29 -13.44
N ASP A 90 -2.96 -11.03 -14.38
CA ASP A 90 -1.54 -10.91 -14.73
C ASP A 90 -1.19 -9.51 -15.25
N GLN A 91 -2.06 -8.93 -16.07
CA GLN A 91 -1.87 -7.58 -16.58
C GLN A 91 -1.94 -6.53 -15.46
N ALA A 92 -2.88 -6.68 -14.52
CA ALA A 92 -2.96 -5.78 -13.36
C ALA A 92 -1.72 -5.89 -12.45
N ILE A 93 -1.24 -7.12 -12.20
CA ILE A 93 -0.03 -7.35 -11.40
C ILE A 93 1.20 -6.76 -12.11
N GLY A 94 1.32 -6.96 -13.42
CA GLY A 94 2.44 -6.41 -14.21
C GLY A 94 2.43 -4.88 -14.29
N PHE A 95 1.24 -4.27 -14.33
CA PHE A 95 1.06 -2.83 -14.41
C PHE A 95 1.37 -2.11 -13.09
N GLY A 96 0.89 -2.67 -11.95
CA GLY A 96 0.89 -1.98 -10.67
C GLY A 96 2.26 -1.94 -10.00
N ASP A 97 2.69 -0.75 -9.57
CA ASP A 97 3.75 -0.58 -8.57
C ASP A 97 3.26 -1.02 -7.19
N VAL A 98 1.97 -0.77 -6.93
CA VAL A 98 1.23 -1.21 -5.75
C VAL A 98 0.04 -2.05 -6.21
N LEU A 99 -0.29 -3.08 -5.44
CA LEU A 99 -1.44 -3.94 -5.69
C LEU A 99 -2.53 -3.70 -4.66
N PHE A 100 -3.78 -3.83 -5.10
CA PHE A 100 -4.95 -3.82 -4.24
C PHE A 100 -5.80 -5.06 -4.51
N ILE A 101 -5.96 -5.91 -3.49
CA ILE A 101 -6.79 -7.12 -3.63
C ILE A 101 -8.13 -6.95 -2.93
N ALA A 102 -9.23 -7.15 -3.68
CA ALA A 102 -10.61 -6.97 -3.23
C ALA A 102 -11.53 -8.03 -3.84
N VAL A 103 -11.25 -9.28 -3.54
CA VAL A 103 -11.97 -10.47 -4.03
C VAL A 103 -12.71 -11.21 -2.89
N PRO A 104 -13.65 -12.12 -3.18
CA PRO A 104 -14.10 -13.10 -2.19
C PRO A 104 -12.92 -13.86 -1.60
N TYR A 105 -12.88 -14.02 -0.26
CA TYR A 105 -11.69 -14.54 0.43
C TYR A 105 -11.25 -15.91 -0.05
N ARG A 106 -12.21 -16.76 -0.45
CA ARG A 106 -11.94 -18.09 -1.04
C ARG A 106 -11.06 -18.06 -2.29
N ALA A 107 -10.95 -16.91 -2.96
CA ALA A 107 -10.10 -16.77 -4.15
C ALA A 107 -8.64 -16.40 -3.79
N VAL A 108 -8.39 -15.90 -2.58
CA VAL A 108 -7.06 -15.42 -2.15
C VAL A 108 -6.00 -16.52 -2.20
N PRO A 109 -6.25 -17.77 -1.69
CA PRO A 109 -5.27 -18.85 -1.75
C PRO A 109 -4.85 -19.19 -3.20
N GLN A 110 -5.81 -19.28 -4.11
CA GLN A 110 -5.54 -19.59 -5.51
C GLN A 110 -4.75 -18.47 -6.20
N ILE A 111 -5.13 -17.21 -5.98
CA ILE A 111 -4.41 -16.05 -6.53
C ILE A 111 -2.96 -16.04 -6.03
N GLY A 112 -2.76 -16.26 -4.73
CA GLY A 112 -1.42 -16.34 -4.17
C GLY A 112 -0.58 -17.46 -4.77
N GLN A 113 -1.15 -18.66 -4.91
CA GLN A 113 -0.48 -19.80 -5.52
C GLN A 113 -0.08 -19.54 -6.98
N GLN A 114 -1.00 -18.98 -7.76
CA GLN A 114 -0.78 -18.76 -9.20
C GLN A 114 0.16 -17.61 -9.51
N HIS A 115 0.17 -16.56 -8.69
CA HIS A 115 0.85 -15.31 -9.02
C HIS A 115 1.95 -14.91 -8.02
N ALA A 116 2.34 -15.80 -7.06
CA ALA A 116 3.32 -15.49 -6.01
C ALA A 116 4.60 -14.84 -6.55
N ALA A 117 5.18 -15.40 -7.63
CA ALA A 117 6.43 -14.90 -8.21
C ALA A 117 6.29 -13.46 -8.75
N ALA A 118 5.17 -13.15 -9.42
CA ALA A 118 4.91 -11.84 -10.00
C ALA A 118 4.55 -10.77 -8.95
N MET A 119 4.01 -11.20 -7.80
CA MET A 119 3.65 -10.32 -6.68
C MET A 119 4.79 -10.10 -5.69
N LYS A 120 5.86 -10.90 -5.77
CA LYS A 120 6.97 -10.87 -4.81
C LYS A 120 7.58 -9.47 -4.69
N GLY A 121 7.68 -8.99 -3.43
CA GLY A 121 8.25 -7.69 -3.08
C GLY A 121 7.32 -6.50 -3.31
N LYS A 122 6.17 -6.67 -3.97
CA LYS A 122 5.22 -5.59 -4.18
C LYS A 122 4.45 -5.27 -2.89
N VAL A 123 4.18 -4.00 -2.67
CA VAL A 123 3.22 -3.56 -1.64
C VAL A 123 1.83 -4.00 -2.08
N MET A 124 1.09 -4.62 -1.17
CA MET A 124 -0.28 -5.07 -1.42
C MET A 124 -1.22 -4.63 -0.31
N LEU A 125 -2.23 -3.84 -0.67
CA LEU A 125 -3.34 -3.53 0.21
C LEU A 125 -4.40 -4.62 0.09
N ASP A 126 -4.85 -5.17 1.21
CA ASP A 126 -5.82 -6.28 1.23
C ASP A 126 -7.11 -5.85 1.95
N ALA A 127 -8.21 -5.82 1.17
CA ALA A 127 -9.56 -5.51 1.63
C ALA A 127 -10.45 -6.75 1.80
N CYS A 128 -9.92 -7.96 1.61
CA CYS A 128 -10.71 -9.18 1.65
C CYS A 128 -11.12 -9.55 3.08
N ASN A 129 -12.29 -10.14 3.25
CA ASN A 129 -12.78 -10.68 4.51
C ASN A 129 -13.31 -12.09 4.29
N ALA A 130 -12.98 -13.01 5.19
CA ALA A 130 -13.59 -14.34 5.22
C ALA A 130 -15.01 -14.26 5.77
N VAL A 131 -15.97 -14.85 5.02
CA VAL A 131 -17.38 -14.92 5.40
C VAL A 131 -17.84 -16.37 5.18
N ALA A 132 -18.14 -17.08 6.24
CA ALA A 132 -18.44 -18.52 6.19
C ALA A 132 -19.47 -18.91 5.11
N GLY A 133 -20.58 -18.18 5.01
CA GLY A 133 -21.65 -18.45 4.02
C GLY A 133 -21.25 -18.19 2.56
N ARG A 134 -20.13 -17.49 2.30
CA ARG A 134 -19.62 -17.18 0.96
C ARG A 134 -18.34 -17.94 0.64
N ASP A 135 -17.43 -18.02 1.60
CA ASP A 135 -16.05 -18.46 1.39
C ASP A 135 -15.78 -19.88 1.93
N GLY A 136 -16.72 -20.44 2.70
CA GLY A 136 -16.61 -21.73 3.38
C GLY A 136 -16.27 -21.58 4.87
N GLN A 137 -16.74 -22.52 5.67
CA GLN A 137 -16.56 -22.51 7.12
C GLN A 137 -15.08 -22.67 7.50
N GLU A 138 -14.37 -23.56 6.84
CA GLU A 138 -12.94 -23.84 7.12
C GLU A 138 -12.06 -22.58 7.06
N LEU A 139 -12.20 -21.78 6.00
CA LEU A 139 -11.45 -20.51 5.88
C LEU A 139 -11.87 -19.47 6.93
N ALA A 140 -13.16 -19.45 7.28
CA ALA A 140 -13.65 -18.55 8.31
C ALA A 140 -13.09 -18.93 9.69
N ASP A 141 -13.07 -20.23 10.01
CA ASP A 141 -12.52 -20.77 11.26
C ASP A 141 -11.00 -20.54 11.35
N GLU A 142 -10.27 -20.71 10.24
CA GLU A 142 -8.83 -20.39 10.18
C GLU A 142 -8.58 -18.94 10.51
N VAL A 143 -9.33 -18.02 9.89
CA VAL A 143 -9.20 -16.57 10.14
C VAL A 143 -9.57 -16.21 11.57
N GLU A 144 -10.60 -16.82 12.13
CA GLU A 144 -11.00 -16.57 13.53
C GLU A 144 -9.91 -17.04 14.51
N ARG A 145 -9.32 -18.20 14.25
CA ARG A 145 -8.26 -18.78 15.08
C ARG A 145 -6.95 -18.00 15.00
N ASP A 146 -6.47 -17.70 13.79
CA ASP A 146 -5.12 -17.23 13.53
C ASP A 146 -5.05 -15.70 13.26
N GLY A 147 -6.18 -15.08 12.94
CA GLY A 147 -6.29 -13.66 12.59
C GLY A 147 -6.12 -13.38 11.11
N ILE A 148 -6.97 -12.49 10.58
CA ILE A 148 -7.07 -12.21 9.14
C ILE A 148 -5.75 -11.76 8.49
N GLY A 149 -4.96 -10.95 9.18
CA GLY A 149 -3.68 -10.45 8.63
C GLY A 149 -2.66 -11.56 8.45
N VAL A 150 -2.53 -12.44 9.45
CA VAL A 150 -1.61 -13.58 9.43
C VAL A 150 -2.01 -14.59 8.35
N VAL A 151 -3.30 -14.92 8.28
CA VAL A 151 -3.83 -15.86 7.28
C VAL A 151 -3.71 -15.29 5.85
N SER A 152 -3.98 -14.00 5.65
CA SER A 152 -3.78 -13.37 4.36
C SER A 152 -2.31 -13.39 3.92
N GLN A 153 -1.36 -13.12 4.82
CA GLN A 153 0.08 -13.20 4.49
C GLN A 153 0.52 -14.62 4.15
N LYS A 154 -0.03 -15.64 4.82
CA LYS A 154 0.20 -17.05 4.50
C LYS A 154 -0.21 -17.37 3.06
N TYR A 155 -1.36 -16.86 2.63
CA TYR A 155 -1.88 -17.09 1.28
C TYR A 155 -1.32 -16.17 0.21
N LEU A 156 -0.68 -15.04 0.58
CA LEU A 156 -0.05 -14.08 -0.33
C LEU A 156 1.46 -13.97 -0.05
N PRO A 157 2.21 -15.10 -0.19
CA PRO A 157 3.60 -15.15 0.24
C PRO A 157 4.47 -14.19 -0.57
N GLY A 158 5.44 -13.58 0.11
CA GLY A 158 6.43 -12.69 -0.50
C GLY A 158 5.91 -11.28 -0.82
N THR A 159 4.63 -10.98 -0.62
CA THR A 159 4.12 -9.61 -0.71
C THR A 159 4.45 -8.81 0.56
N ARG A 160 4.55 -7.50 0.43
CA ARG A 160 4.63 -6.55 1.53
C ARG A 160 3.19 -6.13 1.88
N LEU A 161 2.50 -7.01 2.63
CA LEU A 161 1.07 -6.95 2.85
C LEU A 161 0.69 -5.88 3.88
N VAL A 162 -0.36 -5.11 3.57
CA VAL A 162 -1.03 -4.19 4.48
C VAL A 162 -2.53 -4.42 4.44
N ARG A 163 -3.14 -4.70 5.57
CA ARG A 163 -4.61 -4.75 5.69
C ARG A 163 -5.16 -3.35 5.62
N ALA A 164 -6.12 -3.11 4.71
CA ALA A 164 -6.78 -1.82 4.54
C ALA A 164 -8.12 -1.98 3.82
N PHE A 165 -9.06 -1.06 4.01
CA PHE A 165 -10.37 -1.00 3.33
C PHE A 165 -11.28 -2.23 3.54
N ASN A 166 -11.02 -3.04 4.55
CA ASN A 166 -11.80 -4.25 4.84
C ASN A 166 -12.96 -4.02 5.82
N THR A 167 -13.03 -2.85 6.47
CA THR A 167 -13.90 -2.64 7.64
C THR A 167 -15.29 -2.13 7.33
N MET A 168 -15.55 -1.65 6.11
CA MET A 168 -16.82 -1.01 5.78
C MET A 168 -17.36 -1.50 4.43
N GLY A 169 -18.67 -1.36 4.28
CA GLY A 169 -19.34 -1.64 3.01
C GLY A 169 -19.12 -0.52 1.97
N VAL A 170 -19.30 -0.88 0.70
CA VAL A 170 -19.10 0.01 -0.45
C VAL A 170 -19.90 1.33 -0.34
N GLY A 171 -21.14 1.28 0.16
CA GLY A 171 -21.98 2.47 0.33
C GLY A 171 -21.39 3.50 1.30
N VAL A 172 -20.71 3.03 2.36
CA VAL A 172 -20.01 3.90 3.31
C VAL A 172 -18.80 4.54 2.63
N PHE A 173 -17.95 3.77 1.96
CA PHE A 173 -16.79 4.32 1.25
C PHE A 173 -17.21 5.33 0.17
N ALA A 174 -18.24 5.03 -0.61
CA ALA A 174 -18.72 5.93 -1.66
C ALA A 174 -19.29 7.26 -1.09
N LYS A 175 -20.00 7.19 0.05
CA LYS A 175 -20.63 8.35 0.69
C LYS A 175 -19.63 9.22 1.45
N GLU A 176 -18.71 8.58 2.18
CA GLU A 176 -17.83 9.25 3.14
C GLU A 176 -16.48 9.66 2.54
N ALA A 177 -16.18 9.25 1.30
CA ALA A 177 -14.96 9.66 0.62
C ALA A 177 -14.93 11.20 0.46
N ASN A 178 -13.80 11.79 0.85
CA ASN A 178 -13.59 13.24 0.78
C ASN A 178 -14.61 14.10 1.56
N ARG A 179 -15.32 13.52 2.54
CA ARG A 179 -16.18 14.35 3.42
C ARG A 179 -15.34 15.44 4.10
N PRO A 180 -15.95 16.58 4.50
CA PRO A 180 -15.25 17.58 5.31
C PRO A 180 -14.70 16.98 6.61
N ASP A 181 -13.68 17.61 7.18
CA ASP A 181 -13.11 17.17 8.44
C ASP A 181 -14.17 17.17 9.58
N PRO A 182 -14.07 16.20 10.48
CA PRO A 182 -13.10 15.10 10.53
C PRO A 182 -13.40 14.00 9.50
N LYS A 183 -12.38 13.56 8.77
CA LYS A 183 -12.49 12.48 7.78
C LYS A 183 -12.83 11.14 8.43
N LEU A 184 -13.41 10.24 7.61
CA LEU A 184 -13.66 8.87 8.03
C LEU A 184 -12.33 8.13 8.24
N ALA A 185 -12.15 7.50 9.40
CA ALA A 185 -10.99 6.71 9.72
C ALA A 185 -11.00 5.35 9.01
N VAL A 186 -9.85 4.97 8.45
CA VAL A 186 -9.60 3.64 7.89
C VAL A 186 -8.44 3.00 8.67
N PRO A 187 -8.68 1.93 9.44
CA PRO A 187 -7.61 1.23 10.14
C PRO A 187 -6.73 0.47 9.14
N ILE A 188 -5.41 0.52 9.36
CA ILE A 188 -4.42 -0.21 8.59
C ILE A 188 -3.44 -0.93 9.50
N ALA A 189 -2.93 -2.09 9.05
CA ALA A 189 -1.93 -2.87 9.76
C ALA A 189 -1.00 -3.60 8.79
N GLY A 190 0.29 -3.62 9.09
CA GLY A 190 1.30 -4.27 8.26
C GLY A 190 2.63 -4.40 8.98
N ASP A 191 3.47 -5.35 8.54
CA ASP A 191 4.75 -5.62 9.19
C ASP A 191 5.90 -4.77 8.64
N ASP A 192 5.78 -4.31 7.40
CA ASP A 192 6.77 -3.48 6.71
C ASP A 192 6.42 -1.99 6.83
N PRO A 193 7.25 -1.17 7.51
CA PRO A 193 6.95 0.24 7.75
C PRO A 193 6.79 1.08 6.48
N GLU A 194 7.55 0.79 5.42
CA GLU A 194 7.45 1.52 4.15
C GLU A 194 6.16 1.15 3.40
N ALA A 195 5.76 -0.13 3.45
CA ALA A 195 4.48 -0.56 2.89
C ALA A 195 3.31 0.07 3.64
N VAL A 196 3.37 0.15 4.97
CA VAL A 196 2.37 0.83 5.80
C VAL A 196 2.30 2.32 5.45
N GLN A 197 3.44 2.99 5.26
CA GLN A 197 3.48 4.39 4.84
C GLN A 197 2.87 4.59 3.45
N THR A 198 3.18 3.71 2.50
CA THR A 198 2.57 3.69 1.15
C THR A 198 1.06 3.52 1.23
N ALA A 199 0.59 2.54 1.99
CA ALA A 199 -0.84 2.29 2.20
C ALA A 199 -1.53 3.49 2.86
N ALA A 200 -0.91 4.13 3.87
CA ALA A 200 -1.43 5.32 4.50
C ALA A 200 -1.57 6.50 3.52
N GLY A 201 -0.62 6.67 2.59
CA GLY A 201 -0.73 7.62 1.48
C GLY A 201 -1.94 7.35 0.62
N LEU A 202 -2.09 6.11 0.13
CA LEU A 202 -3.22 5.70 -0.70
C LEU A 202 -4.58 5.77 0.01
N VAL A 203 -4.63 5.60 1.32
CA VAL A 203 -5.85 5.83 2.11
C VAL A 203 -6.23 7.32 2.11
N ARG A 204 -5.24 8.23 2.26
CA ARG A 204 -5.49 9.68 2.17
C ARG A 204 -5.92 10.10 0.77
N ASP A 205 -5.26 9.59 -0.26
CA ASP A 205 -5.58 9.88 -1.66
C ASP A 205 -6.98 9.40 -2.04
N ALA A 206 -7.46 8.31 -1.42
CA ALA A 206 -8.85 7.88 -1.53
C ALA A 206 -9.85 8.74 -0.71
N GLY A 207 -9.37 9.75 0.03
CA GLY A 207 -10.20 10.70 0.76
C GLY A 207 -10.54 10.34 2.20
N PHE A 208 -9.75 9.46 2.84
CA PHE A 208 -9.95 8.97 4.21
C PHE A 208 -8.76 9.31 5.12
N ASP A 209 -8.90 9.05 6.42
CA ASP A 209 -7.83 9.25 7.41
C ASP A 209 -7.28 7.88 7.87
N PRO A 210 -6.01 7.53 7.57
CA PRO A 210 -5.44 6.26 7.96
C PRO A 210 -5.12 6.23 9.46
N VAL A 211 -5.51 5.14 10.13
CA VAL A 211 -5.12 4.83 11.51
C VAL A 211 -4.26 3.58 11.52
N VAL A 212 -2.95 3.74 11.78
CA VAL A 212 -2.04 2.61 11.92
C VAL A 212 -2.32 1.90 13.24
N VAL A 213 -2.80 0.65 13.16
CA VAL A 213 -3.17 -0.15 14.33
C VAL A 213 -1.98 -0.94 14.86
N GLY A 214 -1.05 -1.32 13.98
CA GLY A 214 0.14 -2.07 14.32
C GLY A 214 0.59 -3.02 13.22
N LYS A 215 1.11 -4.19 13.61
CA LYS A 215 1.57 -5.26 12.72
C LYS A 215 0.39 -6.02 12.10
N LEU A 216 0.67 -6.92 11.14
CA LEU A 216 -0.38 -7.76 10.52
C LEU A 216 -1.18 -8.55 11.55
N ALA A 217 -0.58 -9.04 12.61
CA ALA A 217 -1.27 -9.73 13.71
C ALA A 217 -2.30 -8.82 14.40
N ASP A 218 -2.05 -7.52 14.48
CA ASP A 218 -2.95 -6.53 15.07
C ASP A 218 -4.17 -6.24 14.20
N ALA A 219 -4.16 -6.66 12.93
CA ALA A 219 -5.34 -6.56 12.05
C ALA A 219 -6.54 -7.32 12.60
N ARG A 220 -6.34 -8.28 13.52
CA ARG A 220 -7.41 -8.94 14.27
C ARG A 220 -8.32 -7.94 14.97
N ARG A 221 -7.81 -6.80 15.45
CA ARG A 221 -8.56 -5.77 16.19
C ARG A 221 -9.63 -5.09 15.33
N PHE A 222 -9.49 -5.13 14.00
CA PHE A 222 -10.46 -4.58 13.05
C PHE A 222 -10.92 -5.59 11.99
N GLN A 223 -10.68 -6.89 12.20
CA GLN A 223 -11.35 -7.92 11.38
C GLN A 223 -12.85 -7.96 11.68
N ARG A 224 -13.61 -8.60 10.81
CA ARG A 224 -15.06 -8.73 10.95
C ARG A 224 -15.42 -9.30 12.34
N GLY A 225 -16.40 -8.69 13.00
CA GLY A 225 -16.83 -9.06 14.36
C GLY A 225 -16.04 -8.40 15.51
N GLN A 226 -14.95 -7.70 15.21
CA GLN A 226 -14.12 -7.06 16.23
C GLN A 226 -14.42 -5.56 16.40
N ALA A 227 -13.90 -4.96 17.46
CA ALA A 227 -14.22 -3.58 17.87
C ALA A 227 -13.93 -2.51 16.83
N GLY A 228 -12.91 -2.70 15.96
CA GLY A 228 -12.55 -1.77 14.90
C GLY A 228 -13.34 -1.97 13.60
N TYR A 229 -14.20 -2.98 13.50
CA TYR A 229 -14.97 -3.25 12.30
C TYR A 229 -16.25 -2.41 12.26
N GLY A 230 -16.58 -1.84 11.08
CA GLY A 230 -17.81 -1.09 10.86
C GLY A 230 -17.86 0.30 11.54
N GLN A 231 -16.75 0.79 12.06
CA GLN A 231 -16.68 2.06 12.78
C GLN A 231 -16.66 3.25 11.80
N GLN A 232 -17.77 4.02 11.76
CA GLN A 232 -17.89 5.21 10.94
C GLN A 232 -17.52 6.47 11.73
N VAL A 233 -16.31 6.52 12.25
CA VAL A 233 -15.79 7.53 13.19
C VAL A 233 -14.55 8.22 12.63
N SER A 234 -14.11 9.28 13.32
CA SER A 234 -12.84 9.97 13.04
C SER A 234 -11.62 9.17 13.55
N ALA A 235 -10.42 9.56 13.13
CA ALA A 235 -9.20 8.90 13.58
C ALA A 235 -8.97 8.97 15.09
N PRO A 236 -9.17 10.10 15.79
CA PRO A 236 -9.09 10.13 17.25
C PRO A 236 -10.07 9.18 17.93
N GLU A 237 -11.33 9.14 17.47
CA GLU A 237 -12.33 8.24 18.03
C GLU A 237 -12.01 6.77 17.79
N LEU A 238 -11.50 6.43 16.60
CA LEU A 238 -11.08 5.06 16.29
C LEU A 238 -9.88 4.64 17.16
N LYS A 239 -8.90 5.52 17.33
CA LYS A 239 -7.77 5.29 18.24
C LYS A 239 -8.25 5.02 19.68
N GLN A 240 -9.16 5.83 20.19
CA GLN A 240 -9.75 5.63 21.52
C GLN A 240 -10.45 4.26 21.62
N LYS A 241 -11.29 3.91 20.65
CA LYS A 241 -12.00 2.61 20.61
C LYS A 241 -11.06 1.42 20.58
N LEU A 242 -9.91 1.59 19.94
CA LEU A 242 -8.88 0.56 19.83
C LEU A 242 -7.80 0.68 20.91
N SER A 243 -7.93 1.58 21.89
CA SER A 243 -6.90 1.83 22.93
C SER A 243 -5.50 1.99 22.33
N LEU A 244 -5.40 2.80 21.26
CA LEU A 244 -4.15 3.18 20.61
C LEU A 244 -3.67 4.53 21.18
N PRO A 245 -2.34 4.75 21.21
CA PRO A 245 -1.77 6.02 21.60
C PRO A 245 -2.14 7.19 20.69
#